data_4af82817fe6a2c2d86c5a238a2389b7b
#
_entry.id   4af82817fe6a2c2d86c5a238a2389b7b
#
_cell.length_a   1.000
_cell.length_b   1.000
_cell.length_c   1.000
_cell.angle_alpha   90.00
_cell.angle_beta   90.00
_cell.angle_gamma   90.00
#
_symmetry.space_group_name_H-M   'P 1'
#
loop_
_entity.id
_entity.type
_entity.pdbx_description
1 polymer ?
#
loop_
_entity_poly.entity_id
_entity_poly.type
_entity_poly.pdbx_seq_one_letter_code
_entity_poly.pdbx_strand_id
1 'polypeptide(L)'
;MLIRNMRSEDLTDVIRIWNACVSSGEVLYYPMTEEYFHRKFVENRGCSPDCLLIAEEDGQAVGFLHGVAQGSFPECRPGAAYLTVIMADAACRGRGIGRALLEAFKKQIRERGAQTLYISSLNPVQLDWRIPGTPGHDHNNMPGADAESPGYPFLLRCGFESRYQEVAMYMDLSRYQPPRELEEIRQRLQAEGILTGPYDPAWNCGFDRMCDRVGSDYWRDVLRTEIAAWKAGRPNADSRMWADGIPPRGPRTLLTAVHEGQIVGFTGPVDLQKSGRGWFTGICTDPAYERKGIATVLFNLLMEAFVAEGAEFSTLFTGLDNHARKVYERVGMRPVRQFNLMAMPL
;
A
#
# COMPACT_ATOMS: atom_id res chain seq x y z
N MET A 1 -2.20 -36.72 -6.77
CA MET A 1 -1.68 -35.34 -6.63
C MET A 1 -0.38 -35.38 -5.85
N LEU A 2 0.69 -34.84 -6.41
CA LEU A 2 2.03 -34.71 -5.82
C LEU A 2 2.31 -33.23 -5.55
N ILE A 3 2.84 -32.89 -4.35
CA ILE A 3 3.36 -31.54 -4.05
C ILE A 3 4.88 -31.61 -4.08
N ARG A 4 5.48 -30.75 -4.88
CA ARG A 4 6.94 -30.66 -5.06
C ARG A 4 7.39 -29.23 -5.36
N ASN A 5 8.68 -29.00 -5.30
CA ASN A 5 9.25 -27.74 -5.76
C ASN A 5 9.06 -27.57 -7.28
N MET A 6 8.93 -26.31 -7.71
CA MET A 6 8.84 -25.97 -9.12
C MET A 6 10.12 -26.38 -9.87
N ARG A 7 9.95 -26.81 -11.11
CA ARG A 7 11.02 -27.04 -12.09
C ARG A 7 10.83 -26.10 -13.28
N SER A 8 11.85 -25.99 -14.13
CA SER A 8 11.79 -25.12 -15.31
C SER A 8 10.66 -25.48 -16.28
N GLU A 9 10.37 -26.77 -16.42
CA GLU A 9 9.28 -27.26 -17.29
C GLU A 9 7.87 -26.83 -16.83
N ASP A 10 7.69 -26.47 -15.54
CA ASP A 10 6.39 -26.07 -15.01
C ASP A 10 6.01 -24.63 -15.37
N LEU A 11 6.97 -23.83 -15.87
CA LEU A 11 6.78 -22.39 -16.09
C LEU A 11 5.57 -22.08 -16.99
N THR A 12 5.41 -22.83 -18.06
CA THR A 12 4.28 -22.68 -19.00
C THR A 12 2.94 -22.87 -18.30
N ASP A 13 2.83 -23.90 -17.46
CA ASP A 13 1.61 -24.16 -16.70
C ASP A 13 1.36 -23.10 -15.63
N VAL A 14 2.39 -22.64 -14.92
CA VAL A 14 2.25 -21.55 -13.93
C VAL A 14 1.73 -20.28 -14.60
N ILE A 15 2.29 -19.88 -15.74
CA ILE A 15 1.85 -18.72 -16.51
C ILE A 15 0.39 -18.92 -16.99
N ARG A 16 0.05 -20.10 -17.48
CA ARG A 16 -1.30 -20.43 -17.91
C ARG A 16 -2.32 -20.31 -16.79
N ILE A 17 -2.04 -20.90 -15.62
CA ILE A 17 -2.92 -20.83 -14.44
C ILE A 17 -3.08 -19.39 -13.97
N TRP A 18 -1.97 -18.64 -13.86
CA TRP A 18 -1.98 -17.23 -13.49
C TRP A 18 -2.87 -16.41 -14.42
N ASN A 19 -2.62 -16.51 -15.73
CA ASN A 19 -3.33 -15.71 -16.72
C ASN A 19 -4.81 -16.08 -16.82
N ALA A 20 -5.17 -17.33 -16.56
CA ALA A 20 -6.57 -17.74 -16.45
C ALA A 20 -7.26 -17.06 -15.25
N CYS A 21 -6.62 -17.01 -14.07
CA CYS A 21 -7.15 -16.31 -12.90
C CYS A 21 -7.25 -14.79 -13.11
N VAL A 22 -6.30 -14.19 -13.83
CA VAL A 22 -6.35 -12.77 -14.20
C VAL A 22 -7.50 -12.50 -15.16
N SER A 23 -7.64 -13.31 -16.20
CA SER A 23 -8.67 -13.14 -17.23
C SER A 23 -10.08 -13.33 -16.70
N SER A 24 -10.27 -14.18 -15.69
CA SER A 24 -11.54 -14.37 -15.00
C SER A 24 -11.88 -13.30 -13.98
N GLY A 25 -10.95 -12.35 -13.71
CA GLY A 25 -11.14 -11.30 -12.72
C GLY A 25 -11.05 -11.76 -11.25
N GLU A 26 -10.56 -12.98 -11.00
CA GLU A 26 -10.46 -13.54 -9.65
C GLU A 26 -9.31 -12.95 -8.84
N VAL A 27 -8.32 -12.37 -9.51
CA VAL A 27 -7.15 -11.72 -8.93
C VAL A 27 -6.91 -10.36 -9.58
N LEU A 28 -6.29 -9.46 -8.85
CA LEU A 28 -6.04 -8.09 -9.27
C LEU A 28 -4.69 -7.90 -9.99
N TYR A 29 -3.94 -8.97 -10.21
CA TYR A 29 -2.62 -8.90 -10.82
C TYR A 29 -2.66 -8.60 -12.32
N TYR A 30 -1.55 -8.11 -12.87
CA TYR A 30 -1.36 -8.04 -14.31
C TYR A 30 -1.08 -9.44 -14.90
N PRO A 31 -1.34 -9.64 -16.21
CA PRO A 31 -0.95 -10.86 -16.89
C PRO A 31 0.55 -11.13 -16.74
N MET A 32 0.89 -12.39 -16.53
CA MET A 32 2.26 -12.85 -16.37
C MET A 32 2.87 -13.19 -17.73
N THR A 33 4.11 -12.74 -17.95
CA THR A 33 5.02 -13.19 -19.01
C THR A 33 6.19 -13.93 -18.39
N GLU A 34 6.97 -14.66 -19.20
CA GLU A 34 8.20 -15.33 -18.73
C GLU A 34 9.19 -14.31 -18.15
N GLU A 35 9.39 -13.17 -18.82
CA GLU A 35 10.25 -12.08 -18.35
C GLU A 35 9.79 -11.54 -17.00
N TYR A 36 8.48 -11.32 -16.83
CA TYR A 36 7.91 -10.88 -15.55
C TYR A 36 8.13 -11.91 -14.45
N PHE A 37 7.92 -13.21 -14.76
CA PHE A 37 8.16 -14.29 -13.82
C PHE A 37 9.62 -14.30 -13.36
N HIS A 38 10.58 -14.29 -14.30
CA HIS A 38 12.01 -14.28 -13.98
C HIS A 38 12.37 -13.10 -13.09
N ARG A 39 11.96 -11.89 -13.45
CA ARG A 39 12.23 -10.68 -12.67
C ARG A 39 11.67 -10.74 -11.23
N LYS A 40 10.46 -11.28 -11.05
CA LYS A 40 9.77 -11.27 -9.75
C LYS A 40 10.09 -12.47 -8.88
N PHE A 41 10.31 -13.65 -9.44
CA PHE A 41 10.42 -14.90 -8.68
C PHE A 41 11.79 -15.57 -8.78
N VAL A 42 12.64 -15.23 -9.74
CA VAL A 42 13.97 -15.80 -9.89
C VAL A 42 15.07 -14.83 -9.52
N GLU A 43 15.03 -13.61 -10.05
CA GLU A 43 16.06 -12.58 -9.84
C GLU A 43 15.85 -11.79 -8.55
N ASN A 44 14.66 -11.88 -7.95
CA ASN A 44 14.35 -11.18 -6.72
C ASN A 44 15.07 -11.80 -5.53
N ARG A 45 15.86 -11.00 -4.82
CA ARG A 45 16.65 -11.44 -3.66
C ARG A 45 15.82 -12.04 -2.52
N GLY A 46 14.52 -11.73 -2.45
CA GLY A 46 13.60 -12.27 -1.46
C GLY A 46 13.03 -13.65 -1.82
N CYS A 47 13.26 -14.12 -3.04
CA CYS A 47 12.74 -15.39 -3.49
C CYS A 47 13.74 -16.52 -3.25
N SER A 48 13.28 -17.55 -2.53
CA SER A 48 13.99 -18.83 -2.45
C SER A 48 13.29 -19.81 -3.38
N PRO A 49 14.02 -20.47 -4.33
CA PRO A 49 13.40 -21.38 -5.31
C PRO A 49 12.58 -22.50 -4.68
N ASP A 50 12.96 -22.94 -3.49
CA ASP A 50 12.26 -23.97 -2.73
C ASP A 50 10.98 -23.47 -2.02
N CYS A 51 10.70 -22.18 -2.06
CA CYS A 51 9.42 -21.60 -1.61
C CYS A 51 8.40 -21.42 -2.76
N LEU A 52 8.68 -21.99 -3.93
CA LEU A 52 7.77 -22.08 -5.06
C LEU A 52 7.36 -23.54 -5.26
N LEU A 53 6.14 -23.87 -4.86
CA LEU A 53 5.57 -25.22 -4.83
C LEU A 53 4.58 -25.43 -5.96
N ILE A 54 4.59 -26.61 -6.53
CA ILE A 54 3.68 -27.09 -7.57
C ILE A 54 2.82 -28.22 -7.03
N ALA A 55 1.54 -28.19 -7.33
CA ALA A 55 0.65 -29.33 -7.27
C ALA A 55 0.59 -29.97 -8.65
N GLU A 56 1.06 -31.21 -8.75
CA GLU A 56 1.11 -32.00 -10.00
C GLU A 56 0.06 -33.10 -10.00
N GLU A 57 -0.66 -33.23 -11.10
CA GLU A 57 -1.52 -34.38 -11.42
C GLU A 57 -1.23 -34.80 -12.86
N ASP A 58 -1.06 -36.10 -13.08
CA ASP A 58 -0.83 -36.72 -14.41
C ASP A 58 0.31 -36.04 -15.21
N GLY A 59 1.35 -35.58 -14.51
CA GLY A 59 2.51 -34.92 -15.10
C GLY A 59 2.32 -33.44 -15.45
N GLN A 60 1.19 -32.83 -15.10
CA GLN A 60 0.92 -31.39 -15.34
C GLN A 60 0.76 -30.63 -14.04
N ALA A 61 1.21 -29.37 -14.02
CA ALA A 61 0.96 -28.47 -12.90
C ALA A 61 -0.51 -28.01 -12.93
N VAL A 62 -1.25 -28.33 -11.87
CA VAL A 62 -2.66 -27.95 -11.67
C VAL A 62 -2.86 -26.88 -10.63
N GLY A 63 -1.78 -26.44 -9.98
CA GLY A 63 -1.77 -25.35 -9.02
C GLY A 63 -0.37 -25.03 -8.55
N PHE A 64 -0.18 -23.84 -8.03
CA PHE A 64 1.11 -23.42 -7.47
C PHE A 64 0.92 -22.49 -6.27
N LEU A 65 1.97 -22.42 -5.46
CA LEU A 65 2.10 -21.49 -4.34
C LEU A 65 3.49 -20.89 -4.36
N HIS A 66 3.60 -19.60 -4.12
CA HIS A 66 4.84 -18.93 -3.77
C HIS A 66 4.70 -18.20 -2.44
N GLY A 67 5.77 -18.27 -1.65
CA GLY A 67 5.89 -17.52 -0.41
C GLY A 67 7.33 -17.13 -0.10
N VAL A 68 7.51 -16.40 0.99
CA VAL A 68 8.82 -15.97 1.49
C VAL A 68 9.00 -16.52 2.90
N ALA A 69 10.08 -17.23 3.13
CA ALA A 69 10.43 -17.76 4.44
C ALA A 69 11.41 -16.86 5.18
N GLN A 70 11.41 -16.95 6.51
CA GLN A 70 12.44 -16.35 7.34
C GLN A 70 13.84 -16.74 6.85
N GLY A 71 14.77 -15.79 6.85
CA GLY A 71 16.15 -16.00 6.41
C GLY A 71 16.39 -15.87 4.91
N SER A 72 15.34 -15.89 4.09
CA SER A 72 15.44 -15.62 2.64
C SER A 72 15.60 -14.14 2.32
N PHE A 73 15.31 -13.25 3.27
CA PHE A 73 15.28 -11.83 3.08
C PHE A 73 15.75 -11.08 4.33
N PRO A 74 16.72 -10.14 4.23
CA PRO A 74 17.30 -9.46 5.39
C PRO A 74 16.29 -8.66 6.22
N GLU A 75 15.26 -8.10 5.57
CA GLU A 75 14.23 -7.29 6.21
C GLU A 75 13.05 -8.13 6.75
N CYS A 76 13.08 -9.44 6.55
CA CYS A 76 12.06 -10.33 7.10
C CYS A 76 12.16 -10.36 8.63
N ARG A 77 11.06 -10.02 9.29
CA ARG A 77 11.01 -10.01 10.77
C ARG A 77 11.32 -11.42 11.29
N PRO A 78 12.05 -11.54 12.40
CA PRO A 78 12.27 -12.83 13.04
C PRO A 78 10.93 -13.56 13.30
N GLY A 79 10.86 -14.83 12.95
CA GLY A 79 9.65 -15.64 13.09
C GLY A 79 8.55 -15.39 12.05
N ALA A 80 8.75 -14.48 11.09
CA ALA A 80 7.76 -14.19 10.05
C ALA A 80 8.01 -14.99 8.77
N ALA A 81 6.92 -15.38 8.10
CA ALA A 81 6.88 -15.80 6.71
C ALA A 81 5.72 -15.11 6.00
N TYR A 82 5.75 -15.05 4.68
CA TYR A 82 4.74 -14.37 3.87
C TYR A 82 4.23 -15.29 2.76
N LEU A 83 2.91 -15.39 2.63
CA LEU A 83 2.28 -15.98 1.45
C LEU A 83 2.19 -14.89 0.37
N THR A 84 2.85 -15.11 -0.76
CA THR A 84 2.81 -14.17 -1.89
C THR A 84 1.61 -14.46 -2.78
N VAL A 85 1.45 -15.71 -3.19
CA VAL A 85 0.38 -16.14 -4.10
C VAL A 85 0.07 -17.62 -3.91
N ILE A 86 -1.18 -17.99 -4.09
CA ILE A 86 -1.66 -19.37 -4.19
C ILE A 86 -2.75 -19.42 -5.24
N MET A 87 -2.58 -20.25 -6.25
CA MET A 87 -3.51 -20.39 -7.36
C MET A 87 -3.69 -21.85 -7.74
N ALA A 88 -4.88 -22.20 -8.22
CA ALA A 88 -5.19 -23.50 -8.79
C ALA A 88 -5.99 -23.34 -10.08
N ASP A 89 -5.73 -24.23 -11.03
CA ASP A 89 -6.50 -24.33 -12.26
C ASP A 89 -8.00 -24.44 -11.94
N ALA A 90 -8.81 -23.64 -12.60
CA ALA A 90 -10.26 -23.57 -12.34
C ALA A 90 -10.93 -24.94 -12.47
N ALA A 91 -10.51 -25.75 -13.43
CA ALA A 91 -11.05 -27.10 -13.68
C ALA A 91 -10.70 -28.11 -12.56
N CYS A 92 -9.68 -27.80 -11.74
CA CYS A 92 -9.18 -28.70 -10.69
C CYS A 92 -9.55 -28.23 -9.27
N ARG A 93 -10.28 -27.15 -9.12
CA ARG A 93 -10.67 -26.62 -7.80
C ARG A 93 -11.64 -27.55 -7.06
N GLY A 94 -11.75 -27.31 -5.75
CA GLY A 94 -12.61 -28.16 -4.90
C GLY A 94 -11.99 -29.51 -4.53
N ARG A 95 -10.84 -29.87 -5.07
CA ARG A 95 -10.15 -31.15 -4.90
C ARG A 95 -9.05 -31.14 -3.85
N GLY A 96 -8.95 -30.07 -3.06
CA GLY A 96 -7.99 -29.94 -1.96
C GLY A 96 -6.61 -29.40 -2.35
N ILE A 97 -6.37 -29.02 -3.62
CA ILE A 97 -5.08 -28.57 -4.16
C ILE A 97 -4.50 -27.42 -3.33
N GLY A 98 -5.26 -26.35 -3.15
CA GLY A 98 -4.80 -25.17 -2.39
C GLY A 98 -4.42 -25.52 -0.95
N ARG A 99 -5.21 -26.40 -0.29
CA ARG A 99 -4.91 -26.84 1.08
C ARG A 99 -3.62 -27.65 1.12
N ALA A 100 -3.41 -28.56 0.20
CA ALA A 100 -2.20 -29.38 0.13
C ALA A 100 -0.94 -28.54 -0.11
N LEU A 101 -1.00 -27.55 -1.02
CA LEU A 101 0.07 -26.59 -1.25
C LEU A 101 0.39 -25.79 0.01
N LEU A 102 -0.65 -25.26 0.69
CA LEU A 102 -0.48 -24.47 1.90
C LEU A 102 0.12 -25.30 3.05
N GLU A 103 -0.33 -26.55 3.26
CA GLU A 103 0.23 -27.42 4.30
C GLU A 103 1.69 -27.79 4.02
N ALA A 104 2.06 -28.06 2.77
CA ALA A 104 3.45 -28.29 2.37
C ALA A 104 4.32 -27.05 2.64
N PHE A 105 3.84 -25.87 2.28
CA PHE A 105 4.55 -24.63 2.54
C PHE A 105 4.70 -24.36 4.05
N LYS A 106 3.64 -24.55 4.83
CA LYS A 106 3.69 -24.42 6.29
C LYS A 106 4.75 -25.32 6.92
N LYS A 107 4.86 -26.56 6.45
CA LYS A 107 5.91 -27.47 6.91
C LYS A 107 7.30 -26.89 6.64
N GLN A 108 7.57 -26.45 5.42
CA GLN A 108 8.88 -25.88 5.04
C GLN A 108 9.26 -24.65 5.86
N ILE A 109 8.31 -23.73 6.06
CA ILE A 109 8.61 -22.49 6.79
C ILE A 109 8.75 -22.70 8.30
N ARG A 110 8.05 -23.69 8.90
CA ARG A 110 8.29 -24.10 10.29
C ARG A 110 9.70 -24.66 10.49
N GLU A 111 10.16 -25.48 9.58
CA GLU A 111 11.53 -26.04 9.60
C GLU A 111 12.59 -24.94 9.56
N ARG A 112 12.25 -23.75 9.04
CA ARG A 112 13.08 -22.54 9.00
C ARG A 112 12.86 -21.61 10.19
N GLY A 113 12.06 -22.01 11.17
CA GLY A 113 11.82 -21.23 12.39
C GLY A 113 10.75 -20.16 12.28
N ALA A 114 9.93 -20.16 11.22
CA ALA A 114 8.77 -19.26 11.15
C ALA A 114 7.71 -19.65 12.19
N GLN A 115 7.15 -18.64 12.84
CA GLN A 115 6.11 -18.78 13.86
C GLN A 115 4.75 -18.26 13.39
N THR A 116 4.77 -17.36 12.39
CA THR A 116 3.55 -16.76 11.85
C THR A 116 3.68 -16.57 10.35
N LEU A 117 2.63 -16.98 9.63
CA LEU A 117 2.48 -16.74 8.20
C LEU A 117 1.55 -15.56 7.96
N TYR A 118 2.03 -14.55 7.22
CA TYR A 118 1.33 -13.30 6.93
C TYR A 118 0.90 -13.17 5.47
N ILE A 119 -0.17 -12.42 5.25
CA ILE A 119 -0.56 -11.83 3.97
C ILE A 119 -0.67 -10.33 4.22
N SER A 120 0.33 -9.56 3.79
CA SER A 120 0.42 -8.13 4.07
C SER A 120 1.34 -7.40 3.08
N SER A 121 1.28 -6.07 3.08
CA SER A 121 2.16 -5.18 2.32
C SER A 121 3.65 -5.30 2.69
N LEU A 122 3.97 -5.95 3.81
CA LEU A 122 5.35 -6.21 4.23
C LEU A 122 5.99 -7.40 3.48
N ASN A 123 5.26 -8.06 2.60
CA ASN A 123 5.85 -9.09 1.74
C ASN A 123 6.91 -8.45 0.84
N PRO A 124 8.17 -8.96 0.84
CA PRO A 124 9.25 -8.40 0.03
C PRO A 124 9.06 -8.62 -1.47
N VAL A 125 8.24 -9.59 -1.86
CA VAL A 125 7.91 -9.84 -3.27
C VAL A 125 6.71 -8.99 -3.66
N GLN A 126 7.00 -7.85 -4.24
CA GLN A 126 6.00 -6.91 -4.71
C GLN A 126 5.57 -7.25 -6.13
N LEU A 127 4.32 -7.64 -6.29
CA LEU A 127 3.70 -7.98 -7.56
C LEU A 127 2.94 -6.79 -8.12
N ASP A 128 3.00 -6.60 -9.43
CA ASP A 128 2.28 -5.53 -10.10
C ASP A 128 0.78 -5.88 -10.17
N TRP A 129 -0.08 -4.95 -9.79
CA TRP A 129 -1.50 -5.16 -9.66
C TRP A 129 -2.31 -3.90 -9.94
N ARG A 130 -3.59 -4.03 -10.19
CA ARG A 130 -4.51 -2.91 -10.42
C ARG A 130 -5.91 -3.22 -9.93
N ILE A 131 -6.65 -2.18 -9.56
CA ILE A 131 -8.09 -2.28 -9.30
C ILE A 131 -8.84 -1.99 -10.60
N PRO A 132 -9.73 -2.86 -11.08
CA PRO A 132 -10.53 -2.62 -12.27
C PRO A 132 -11.36 -1.32 -12.16
N GLY A 133 -11.46 -0.56 -13.25
CA GLY A 133 -12.19 0.70 -13.28
C GLY A 133 -11.52 1.88 -12.58
N THR A 134 -10.27 1.74 -12.20
CA THR A 134 -9.43 2.81 -11.65
C THR A 134 -8.15 2.91 -12.47
N PRO A 135 -8.12 3.67 -13.58
CA PRO A 135 -6.96 3.81 -14.43
C PRO A 135 -5.74 4.28 -13.65
N GLY A 136 -4.57 3.70 -13.95
CA GLY A 136 -3.32 4.09 -13.33
C GLY A 136 -3.18 3.78 -11.83
N HIS A 137 -4.10 3.04 -11.23
CA HIS A 137 -4.06 2.64 -9.84
C HIS A 137 -3.02 1.51 -9.65
N ASP A 138 -1.78 1.89 -9.55
CA ASP A 138 -0.63 1.02 -9.34
C ASP A 138 0.01 1.33 -7.98
N HIS A 139 -0.20 0.47 -7.03
CA HIS A 139 0.52 0.51 -5.77
C HIS A 139 1.69 -0.47 -5.82
N ASN A 140 2.76 -0.15 -5.11
CA ASN A 140 3.94 -1.01 -5.06
C ASN A 140 3.61 -2.38 -4.46
N ASN A 141 2.69 -2.44 -3.49
CA ASN A 141 2.31 -3.70 -2.87
C ASN A 141 0.83 -3.70 -2.48
N MET A 142 0.18 -4.85 -2.68
CA MET A 142 -1.20 -5.07 -2.22
C MET A 142 -1.21 -5.11 -0.69
N PRO A 143 -2.12 -4.39 0.00
CA PRO A 143 -2.10 -4.30 1.46
C PRO A 143 -2.33 -5.63 2.17
N GLY A 144 -3.03 -6.55 1.53
CA GLY A 144 -3.42 -7.84 2.09
C GLY A 144 -4.25 -8.65 1.10
N ALA A 145 -5.02 -9.62 1.59
CA ALA A 145 -5.94 -10.40 0.78
C ALA A 145 -7.11 -9.52 0.32
N ASP A 146 -7.41 -9.57 -0.97
CA ASP A 146 -8.56 -8.90 -1.57
C ASP A 146 -9.87 -9.53 -1.02
N ALA A 147 -10.70 -8.73 -0.38
CA ALA A 147 -11.94 -9.18 0.24
C ALA A 147 -12.97 -9.75 -0.74
N GLU A 148 -12.90 -9.35 -2.01
CA GLU A 148 -13.82 -9.79 -3.05
C GLU A 148 -13.29 -10.98 -3.85
N SER A 149 -12.03 -11.39 -3.62
CA SER A 149 -11.46 -12.54 -4.32
C SER A 149 -12.01 -13.87 -3.79
N PRO A 150 -12.18 -14.89 -4.64
CA PRO A 150 -12.56 -16.24 -4.17
C PRO A 150 -11.50 -16.87 -3.26
N GLY A 151 -10.29 -16.35 -3.26
CA GLY A 151 -9.20 -16.76 -2.36
C GLY A 151 -9.45 -16.36 -0.91
N TYR A 152 -10.14 -15.24 -0.65
CA TYR A 152 -10.35 -14.77 0.73
C TYR A 152 -11.12 -15.76 1.61
N PRO A 153 -12.30 -16.28 1.22
CA PRO A 153 -12.98 -17.32 2.00
C PRO A 153 -12.18 -18.62 2.14
N PHE A 154 -11.36 -18.96 1.16
CA PHE A 154 -10.47 -20.11 1.26
C PHE A 154 -9.42 -19.91 2.35
N LEU A 155 -8.78 -18.74 2.42
CA LEU A 155 -7.78 -18.40 3.44
C LEU A 155 -8.37 -18.48 4.87
N LEU A 156 -9.58 -17.95 5.07
CA LEU A 156 -10.32 -18.06 6.34
C LEU A 156 -10.52 -19.52 6.74
N ARG A 157 -10.97 -20.39 5.81
CA ARG A 157 -11.14 -21.83 6.07
C ARG A 157 -9.83 -22.56 6.32
N CYS A 158 -8.70 -21.99 5.94
CA CYS A 158 -7.36 -22.52 6.22
C CYS A 158 -6.78 -22.04 7.55
N GLY A 159 -7.51 -21.19 8.30
CA GLY A 159 -7.09 -20.72 9.61
C GLY A 159 -6.39 -19.36 9.63
N PHE A 160 -6.38 -18.63 8.53
CA PHE A 160 -5.97 -17.24 8.57
C PHE A 160 -7.03 -16.38 9.27
N GLU A 161 -6.58 -15.43 10.06
CA GLU A 161 -7.41 -14.42 10.71
C GLU A 161 -7.12 -13.04 10.13
N SER A 162 -8.17 -12.25 9.89
CA SER A 162 -8.03 -10.84 9.54
C SER A 162 -7.57 -10.05 10.76
N ARG A 163 -6.40 -9.43 10.68
CA ARG A 163 -5.81 -8.63 11.77
C ARG A 163 -6.09 -7.14 11.61
N TYR A 164 -6.20 -6.70 10.38
CA TYR A 164 -6.45 -5.30 10.05
C TYR A 164 -7.12 -5.22 8.68
N GLN A 165 -8.01 -4.25 8.52
CA GLN A 165 -8.73 -4.03 7.26
C GLN A 165 -8.35 -2.67 6.69
N GLU A 166 -8.01 -2.65 5.41
CA GLU A 166 -7.74 -1.44 4.67
C GLU A 166 -8.69 -1.29 3.49
N VAL A 167 -9.02 -0.05 3.20
CA VAL A 167 -9.78 0.32 2.02
C VAL A 167 -8.91 1.15 1.08
N ALA A 168 -8.86 0.74 -0.16
CA ALA A 168 -8.30 1.53 -1.25
C ALA A 168 -9.29 2.61 -1.64
N MET A 169 -8.83 3.85 -1.72
CA MET A 169 -9.63 4.99 -2.12
C MET A 169 -9.06 5.61 -3.39
N TYR A 170 -9.93 6.12 -4.24
CA TYR A 170 -9.60 6.68 -5.55
C TYR A 170 -10.34 7.97 -5.78
N MET A 171 -9.68 8.91 -6.44
CA MET A 171 -10.24 10.16 -6.92
C MET A 171 -9.72 10.50 -8.30
N ASP A 172 -10.64 10.79 -9.22
CA ASP A 172 -10.35 11.40 -10.51
C ASP A 172 -10.22 12.91 -10.31
N LEU A 173 -9.01 13.43 -10.41
CA LEU A 173 -8.71 14.83 -10.16
C LEU A 173 -9.22 15.77 -11.26
N SER A 174 -9.51 15.26 -12.47
CA SER A 174 -10.13 16.06 -13.53
C SER A 174 -11.53 16.55 -13.15
N ARG A 175 -12.16 15.92 -12.17
CA ARG A 175 -13.50 16.24 -11.66
C ARG A 175 -13.47 16.92 -10.30
N TYR A 176 -12.28 17.16 -9.75
CA TYR A 176 -12.17 17.80 -8.46
C TYR A 176 -12.68 19.23 -8.49
N GLN A 177 -13.52 19.58 -7.54
CA GLN A 177 -13.94 20.94 -7.24
C GLN A 177 -13.94 21.13 -5.73
N PRO A 178 -13.35 22.22 -5.21
CA PRO A 178 -13.36 22.48 -3.80
C PRO A 178 -14.80 22.65 -3.29
N PRO A 179 -15.14 22.06 -2.13
CA PRO A 179 -16.45 22.25 -1.52
C PRO A 179 -16.76 23.72 -1.24
N ARG A 180 -18.02 24.11 -1.40
CA ARG A 180 -18.44 25.52 -1.20
C ARG A 180 -18.14 26.04 0.21
N GLU A 181 -18.27 25.18 1.21
CA GLU A 181 -17.99 25.47 2.61
C GLU A 181 -16.50 25.57 2.96
N LEU A 182 -15.61 25.26 2.05
CA LEU A 182 -14.17 25.24 2.32
C LEU A 182 -13.66 26.62 2.73
N GLU A 183 -14.10 27.65 2.05
CA GLU A 183 -13.69 29.03 2.35
C GLU A 183 -14.20 29.50 3.71
N GLU A 184 -15.42 29.14 4.08
CA GLU A 184 -15.98 29.44 5.41
C GLU A 184 -15.17 28.77 6.52
N ILE A 185 -14.74 27.50 6.30
CA ILE A 185 -13.89 26.79 7.27
C ILE A 185 -12.54 27.50 7.39
N ARG A 186 -11.92 27.92 6.28
CA ARG A 186 -10.63 28.63 6.29
C ARG A 186 -10.73 29.95 7.03
N GLN A 187 -11.76 30.74 6.77
CA GLN A 187 -11.99 32.05 7.46
C GLN A 187 -12.18 31.85 8.97
N ARG A 188 -12.92 30.82 9.38
CA ARG A 188 -13.07 30.49 10.79
C ARG A 188 -11.75 30.10 11.44
N LEU A 189 -10.94 29.23 10.78
CA LEU A 189 -9.60 28.88 11.29
C LEU A 189 -8.72 30.11 11.41
N GLN A 190 -8.73 31.00 10.41
CA GLN A 190 -7.96 32.23 10.44
C GLN A 190 -8.41 33.18 11.58
N ALA A 191 -9.71 33.27 11.85
CA ALA A 191 -10.23 34.03 12.98
C ALA A 191 -9.79 33.45 14.33
N GLU A 192 -9.54 32.16 14.40
CA GLU A 192 -8.94 31.48 15.57
C GLU A 192 -7.39 31.52 15.59
N GLY A 193 -6.76 32.29 14.68
CA GLY A 193 -5.31 32.40 14.58
C GLY A 193 -4.62 31.20 13.93
N ILE A 194 -5.37 30.29 13.31
CA ILE A 194 -4.82 29.11 12.62
C ILE A 194 -4.69 29.43 11.12
N LEU A 195 -3.44 29.55 10.67
CA LEU A 195 -3.11 29.79 9.26
C LEU A 195 -2.93 28.47 8.53
N THR A 196 -3.47 28.35 7.30
CA THR A 196 -3.36 27.15 6.47
C THR A 196 -2.80 27.50 5.09
N GLY A 197 -1.87 26.68 4.59
CA GLY A 197 -1.26 26.90 3.29
C GLY A 197 0.04 26.12 3.09
N PRO A 198 0.76 26.38 1.99
CA PRO A 198 2.09 25.84 1.79
C PRO A 198 3.02 26.24 2.94
N TYR A 199 3.89 25.30 3.33
CA TYR A 199 4.93 25.59 4.32
C TYR A 199 5.86 26.68 3.80
N ASP A 200 6.06 27.71 4.61
CA ASP A 200 7.03 28.78 4.36
C ASP A 200 8.19 28.67 5.37
N PRO A 201 9.45 28.53 4.88
CA PRO A 201 10.62 28.50 5.77
C PRO A 201 10.73 29.72 6.70
N ALA A 202 10.18 30.87 6.28
CA ALA A 202 10.16 32.09 7.08
C ALA A 202 9.29 31.97 8.34
N TRP A 203 8.34 31.05 8.38
CA TRP A 203 7.49 30.84 9.56
C TRP A 203 8.25 30.28 10.76
N ASN A 204 9.41 29.62 10.52
CA ASN A 204 10.25 29.00 11.55
C ASN A 204 9.44 28.24 12.61
N CYS A 205 8.51 27.41 12.16
CA CYS A 205 7.56 26.71 13.01
C CYS A 205 8.19 25.46 13.66
N GLY A 206 7.91 25.28 14.94
CA GLY A 206 8.12 24.00 15.62
C GLY A 206 7.05 22.97 15.24
N PHE A 207 7.37 21.68 15.35
CA PHE A 207 6.41 20.58 15.11
C PHE A 207 6.50 19.47 16.17
N ASP A 208 7.45 19.55 17.08
CA ASP A 208 7.69 18.51 18.09
C ASP A 208 6.45 18.29 18.97
N ARG A 209 5.81 19.37 19.41
CA ARG A 209 4.61 19.31 20.25
C ARG A 209 3.46 18.52 19.62
N MET A 210 3.22 18.69 18.30
CA MET A 210 2.22 17.90 17.58
C MET A 210 2.64 16.43 17.49
N CYS A 211 3.90 16.15 17.13
CA CYS A 211 4.42 14.79 17.02
C CYS A 211 4.39 14.04 18.36
N ASP A 212 4.72 14.72 19.47
CA ASP A 212 4.62 14.15 20.82
C ASP A 212 3.18 13.74 21.17
N ARG A 213 2.20 14.61 20.86
CA ARG A 213 0.78 14.34 21.13
C ARG A 213 0.20 13.24 20.27
N VAL A 214 0.64 13.16 19.02
CA VAL A 214 0.26 12.09 18.08
C VAL A 214 0.95 10.77 18.44
N GLY A 215 2.11 10.83 19.10
CA GLY A 215 2.89 9.65 19.48
C GLY A 215 3.50 8.92 18.28
N SER A 216 3.94 9.66 17.25
CA SER A 216 4.44 9.08 16.01
C SER A 216 5.81 9.64 15.62
N ASP A 217 6.84 8.83 15.78
CA ASP A 217 8.19 9.15 15.28
C ASP A 217 8.23 9.21 13.75
N TYR A 218 7.38 8.43 13.08
CA TYR A 218 7.26 8.47 11.61
C TYR A 218 6.89 9.87 11.10
N TRP A 219 5.86 10.50 11.66
CA TRP A 219 5.47 11.86 11.27
C TRP A 219 6.53 12.90 11.62
N ARG A 220 7.25 12.70 12.72
CA ARG A 220 8.39 13.54 13.11
C ARG A 220 9.51 13.47 12.06
N ASP A 221 9.83 12.27 11.58
CA ASP A 221 10.85 12.07 10.55
C ASP A 221 10.44 12.67 9.21
N VAL A 222 9.18 12.51 8.81
CA VAL A 222 8.64 13.16 7.60
C VAL A 222 8.82 14.67 7.66
N LEU A 223 8.33 15.33 8.71
CA LEU A 223 8.44 16.77 8.86
C LEU A 223 9.89 17.24 8.92
N ARG A 224 10.73 16.55 9.70
CA ARG A 224 12.14 16.90 9.85
C ARG A 224 12.86 16.87 8.51
N THR A 225 12.71 15.80 7.74
CA THR A 225 13.41 15.61 6.48
C THR A 225 12.92 16.54 5.38
N GLU A 226 11.61 16.74 5.26
CA GLU A 226 11.04 17.64 4.25
C GLU A 226 11.32 19.11 4.56
N ILE A 227 11.20 19.53 5.82
CA ILE A 227 11.54 20.90 6.22
C ILE A 227 13.04 21.19 6.06
N ALA A 228 13.89 20.22 6.38
CA ALA A 228 15.33 20.36 6.16
C ALA A 228 15.68 20.48 4.66
N ALA A 229 15.03 19.69 3.81
CA ALA A 229 15.14 19.77 2.35
C ALA A 229 14.68 21.14 1.83
N TRP A 230 13.54 21.62 2.31
CA TRP A 230 12.99 22.92 1.97
C TRP A 230 13.95 24.07 2.32
N LYS A 231 14.46 24.09 3.56
CA LYS A 231 15.45 25.10 4.03
C LYS A 231 16.76 25.05 3.23
N ALA A 232 17.16 23.87 2.77
CA ALA A 232 18.40 23.70 2.00
C ALA A 232 18.21 23.96 0.50
N GLY A 233 16.99 24.19 0.00
CA GLY A 233 16.68 24.37 -1.41
C GLY A 233 17.02 23.15 -2.27
N ARG A 234 16.97 21.94 -1.73
CA ARG A 234 17.35 20.70 -2.40
C ARG A 234 16.36 19.57 -2.07
N PRO A 235 16.31 18.49 -2.88
CA PRO A 235 15.42 17.36 -2.62
C PRO A 235 15.72 16.68 -1.28
N ASN A 236 14.70 16.06 -0.70
CA ASN A 236 14.86 15.19 0.45
C ASN A 236 15.75 13.99 0.08
N ALA A 237 16.74 13.67 0.91
CA ALA A 237 17.67 12.57 0.69
C ALA A 237 17.10 11.19 1.12
N ASP A 238 15.99 11.15 1.85
CA ASP A 238 15.41 9.89 2.31
C ASP A 238 14.60 9.21 1.20
N SER A 239 15.18 8.16 0.60
CA SER A 239 14.59 7.42 -0.50
C SER A 239 13.24 6.75 -0.17
N ARG A 240 12.95 6.53 1.11
CA ARG A 240 11.65 5.98 1.56
C ARG A 240 10.50 6.95 1.30
N MET A 241 10.82 8.22 1.14
CA MET A 241 9.86 9.30 0.91
C MET A 241 9.72 9.67 -0.57
N TRP A 242 10.35 8.95 -1.49
CA TRP A 242 10.30 9.28 -2.91
C TRP A 242 9.13 8.58 -3.61
N ALA A 243 8.39 9.34 -4.39
CA ALA A 243 7.44 8.77 -5.33
C ALA A 243 8.18 7.91 -6.38
N ASP A 244 7.67 6.73 -6.68
CA ASP A 244 8.27 5.77 -7.63
C ASP A 244 9.75 5.38 -7.30
N GLY A 245 10.23 5.64 -6.08
CA GLY A 245 11.62 5.45 -5.72
C GLY A 245 12.60 6.37 -6.48
N ILE A 246 12.11 7.46 -7.05
CA ILE A 246 12.88 8.42 -7.84
C ILE A 246 13.10 9.68 -7.00
N PRO A 247 14.34 10.20 -6.89
CA PRO A 247 14.58 11.45 -6.18
C PRO A 247 13.80 12.59 -6.82
N PRO A 248 13.11 13.43 -6.02
CA PRO A 248 12.44 14.62 -6.51
C PRO A 248 13.46 15.61 -7.09
N ARG A 249 13.00 16.45 -8.02
CA ARG A 249 13.88 17.45 -8.67
C ARG A 249 14.32 18.59 -7.74
N GLY A 250 13.56 18.81 -6.66
CA GLY A 250 13.79 19.89 -5.70
C GLY A 250 13.08 19.62 -4.39
N PRO A 251 13.05 20.62 -3.48
CA PRO A 251 12.24 20.53 -2.28
C PRO A 251 10.77 20.46 -2.66
N ARG A 252 10.02 19.53 -2.01
CA ARG A 252 8.60 19.34 -2.28
C ARG A 252 7.75 20.19 -1.36
N THR A 253 6.59 20.58 -1.84
CA THR A 253 5.64 21.37 -1.06
C THR A 253 5.02 20.54 0.07
N LEU A 254 5.14 21.01 1.29
CA LEU A 254 4.31 20.60 2.41
C LEU A 254 3.15 21.58 2.57
N LEU A 255 1.98 21.10 2.93
CA LEU A 255 0.83 21.91 3.29
C LEU A 255 0.63 21.84 4.79
N THR A 256 0.55 22.98 5.46
CA THR A 256 0.56 23.05 6.92
C THR A 256 -0.59 23.89 7.46
N ALA A 257 -1.00 23.57 8.68
CA ALA A 257 -1.78 24.45 9.54
C ALA A 257 -0.88 24.88 10.69
N VAL A 258 -0.78 26.18 10.94
CA VAL A 258 0.11 26.79 11.93
C VAL A 258 -0.70 27.63 12.91
N HIS A 259 -0.43 27.45 14.19
CA HIS A 259 -0.98 28.26 15.28
C HIS A 259 0.11 28.57 16.30
N GLU A 260 0.27 29.85 16.67
CA GLU A 260 1.26 30.32 17.64
C GLU A 260 2.70 29.81 17.37
N GLY A 261 3.14 29.86 16.11
CA GLY A 261 4.47 29.40 15.72
C GLY A 261 4.68 27.88 15.81
N GLN A 262 3.61 27.08 15.84
CA GLN A 262 3.66 25.62 15.87
C GLN A 262 2.85 25.05 14.71
N ILE A 263 3.37 24.04 14.04
CA ILE A 263 2.60 23.21 13.12
C ILE A 263 1.62 22.40 13.98
N VAL A 264 0.33 22.56 13.70
CA VAL A 264 -0.77 21.86 14.36
C VAL A 264 -1.50 20.89 13.40
N GLY A 265 -1.07 20.85 12.16
CA GLY A 265 -1.51 19.89 11.15
C GLY A 265 -0.68 20.01 9.89
N PHE A 266 -0.55 18.92 9.15
CA PHE A 266 0.13 18.92 7.86
C PHE A 266 -0.38 17.81 6.95
N THR A 267 -0.14 17.97 5.65
CA THR A 267 -0.26 16.93 4.64
C THR A 267 0.79 17.12 3.54
N GLY A 268 1.05 16.07 2.80
CA GLY A 268 2.08 16.07 1.76
C GLY A 268 3.20 15.06 2.07
N PRO A 269 4.38 15.25 1.49
CA PRO A 269 4.70 16.26 0.49
C PRO A 269 3.89 16.07 -0.80
N VAL A 270 3.69 17.16 -1.54
CA VAL A 270 3.06 17.10 -2.88
C VAL A 270 4.06 16.53 -3.86
N ASP A 271 3.71 15.44 -4.52
CA ASP A 271 4.55 14.81 -5.54
C ASP A 271 3.70 14.19 -6.66
N LEU A 272 4.31 14.00 -7.82
CA LEU A 272 3.65 13.44 -8.99
C LEU A 272 4.41 12.20 -9.46
N GLN A 273 3.73 11.06 -9.47
CA GLN A 273 4.28 9.82 -10.02
C GLN A 273 4.19 9.79 -11.55
N LYS A 274 5.01 8.94 -12.16
CA LYS A 274 5.02 8.74 -13.63
C LYS A 274 3.68 8.27 -14.19
N SER A 275 2.88 7.60 -13.38
CA SER A 275 1.53 7.15 -13.74
C SER A 275 0.50 8.27 -13.85
N GLY A 276 0.86 9.51 -13.48
CA GLY A 276 -0.08 10.62 -13.35
C GLY A 276 -0.75 10.69 -11.96
N ARG A 277 -0.34 9.85 -11.01
CA ARG A 277 -0.89 9.84 -9.65
C ARG A 277 -0.30 10.97 -8.80
N GLY A 278 -1.16 11.80 -8.23
CA GLY A 278 -0.79 12.67 -7.12
C GLY A 278 -0.48 11.84 -5.88
N TRP A 279 0.77 11.89 -5.44
CA TRP A 279 1.29 11.10 -4.32
C TRP A 279 1.61 11.97 -3.12
N PHE A 280 1.35 11.45 -1.92
CA PHE A 280 1.69 12.06 -0.64
C PHE A 280 1.93 11.00 0.42
N THR A 281 2.67 11.32 1.44
CA THR A 281 3.01 10.40 2.52
C THR A 281 1.83 10.19 3.48
N GLY A 282 1.05 11.25 3.74
CA GLY A 282 -0.13 11.20 4.60
C GLY A 282 -0.60 12.56 5.10
N ILE A 283 -1.55 12.51 6.03
CA ILE A 283 -2.13 13.68 6.68
C ILE A 283 -2.16 13.45 8.19
N CYS A 284 -1.86 14.49 8.95
CA CYS A 284 -1.86 14.44 10.40
C CYS A 284 -2.38 15.77 10.98
N THR A 285 -3.10 15.69 12.09
CA THR A 285 -3.56 16.85 12.86
C THR A 285 -3.26 16.61 14.34
N ASP A 286 -2.79 17.64 15.04
CA ASP A 286 -2.59 17.60 16.50
C ASP A 286 -3.93 17.27 17.18
N PRO A 287 -4.01 16.26 18.05
CA PRO A 287 -5.23 15.88 18.75
C PRO A 287 -5.93 17.03 19.48
N ALA A 288 -5.18 18.03 19.97
CA ALA A 288 -5.74 19.22 20.61
C ALA A 288 -6.49 20.15 19.64
N TYR A 289 -6.33 19.96 18.34
CA TYR A 289 -6.92 20.75 17.27
C TYR A 289 -7.90 19.98 16.40
N GLU A 290 -8.27 18.77 16.82
CA GLU A 290 -9.25 17.95 16.11
C GLU A 290 -10.64 18.64 16.05
N ARG A 291 -11.44 18.22 15.06
CA ARG A 291 -12.82 18.68 14.82
C ARG A 291 -12.96 20.17 14.50
N LYS A 292 -11.86 20.90 14.29
CA LYS A 292 -11.86 22.30 13.84
C LYS A 292 -11.97 22.44 12.32
N GLY A 293 -11.78 21.37 11.56
CA GLY A 293 -11.81 21.37 10.08
C GLY A 293 -10.42 21.45 9.44
N ILE A 294 -9.34 21.45 10.22
CA ILE A 294 -7.95 21.53 9.71
C ILE A 294 -7.68 20.45 8.66
N ALA A 295 -7.96 19.18 8.97
CA ALA A 295 -7.74 18.08 8.04
C ALA A 295 -8.54 18.26 6.73
N THR A 296 -9.76 18.76 6.80
CA THR A 296 -10.59 19.07 5.61
C THR A 296 -9.92 20.13 4.74
N VAL A 297 -9.45 21.21 5.34
CA VAL A 297 -8.78 22.30 4.58
C VAL A 297 -7.48 21.78 3.97
N LEU A 298 -6.63 21.11 4.77
CA LEU A 298 -5.34 20.59 4.30
C LEU A 298 -5.51 19.59 3.16
N PHE A 299 -6.49 18.69 3.25
CA PHE A 299 -6.71 17.69 2.21
C PHE A 299 -7.26 18.31 0.91
N ASN A 300 -8.09 19.35 0.99
CA ASN A 300 -8.51 20.08 -0.20
C ASN A 300 -7.34 20.85 -0.83
N LEU A 301 -6.51 21.53 -0.03
CA LEU A 301 -5.29 22.19 -0.54
C LEU A 301 -4.35 21.18 -1.21
N LEU A 302 -4.28 19.93 -0.70
CA LEU A 302 -3.50 18.88 -1.33
C LEU A 302 -4.06 18.51 -2.71
N MET A 303 -5.38 18.39 -2.86
CA MET A 303 -6.00 18.09 -4.15
C MET A 303 -5.80 19.25 -5.14
N GLU A 304 -5.94 20.49 -4.69
CA GLU A 304 -5.63 21.68 -5.51
C GLU A 304 -4.16 21.68 -5.97
N ALA A 305 -3.23 21.36 -5.07
CA ALA A 305 -1.82 21.27 -5.41
C ALA A 305 -1.53 20.12 -6.40
N PHE A 306 -2.15 18.96 -6.26
CA PHE A 306 -2.03 17.87 -7.23
C PHE A 306 -2.53 18.28 -8.62
N VAL A 307 -3.68 18.95 -8.71
CA VAL A 307 -4.21 19.47 -9.97
C VAL A 307 -3.23 20.46 -10.59
N ALA A 308 -2.65 21.36 -9.79
CA ALA A 308 -1.68 22.35 -10.25
C ALA A 308 -0.38 21.72 -10.77
N GLU A 309 0.06 20.59 -10.19
CA GLU A 309 1.20 19.81 -10.67
C GLU A 309 0.88 18.90 -11.87
N GLY A 310 -0.38 18.86 -12.32
CA GLY A 310 -0.82 18.07 -13.48
C GLY A 310 -1.14 16.60 -13.15
N ALA A 311 -1.43 16.28 -11.90
CA ALA A 311 -1.90 14.95 -11.54
C ALA A 311 -3.30 14.68 -12.12
N GLU A 312 -3.48 13.46 -12.65
CA GLU A 312 -4.75 13.02 -13.24
C GLU A 312 -5.67 12.38 -12.21
N PHE A 313 -5.09 11.71 -11.22
CA PHE A 313 -5.83 11.02 -10.16
C PHE A 313 -5.02 10.98 -8.86
N SER A 314 -5.70 10.65 -7.76
CA SER A 314 -5.05 10.36 -6.48
C SER A 314 -5.62 9.10 -5.85
N THR A 315 -4.77 8.34 -5.18
CA THR A 315 -5.15 7.11 -4.47
C THR A 315 -4.47 7.05 -3.11
N LEU A 316 -5.13 6.40 -2.18
CA LEU A 316 -4.55 6.09 -0.87
C LEU A 316 -5.14 4.79 -0.32
N PHE A 317 -4.46 4.24 0.66
CA PHE A 317 -5.02 3.25 1.57
C PHE A 317 -5.29 3.88 2.94
N THR A 318 -6.36 3.43 3.57
CA THR A 318 -6.68 3.83 4.93
C THR A 318 -7.36 2.68 5.67
N GLY A 319 -7.20 2.62 6.98
CA GLY A 319 -7.93 1.66 7.79
C GLY A 319 -9.44 1.83 7.63
N LEU A 320 -10.17 0.71 7.60
CA LEU A 320 -11.62 0.71 7.42
C LEU A 320 -12.31 1.59 8.49
N ASP A 321 -11.82 1.53 9.72
CA ASP A 321 -12.35 2.28 10.87
C ASP A 321 -11.63 3.62 11.11
N ASN A 322 -10.74 4.03 10.22
CA ASN A 322 -10.00 5.28 10.38
C ASN A 322 -10.93 6.50 10.18
N HIS A 323 -10.99 7.37 11.19
CA HIS A 323 -11.79 8.60 11.13
C HIS A 323 -11.40 9.53 9.98
N ALA A 324 -10.13 9.51 9.53
CA ALA A 324 -9.65 10.28 8.39
C ALA A 324 -10.37 9.90 7.08
N ARG A 325 -10.88 8.67 6.96
CA ARG A 325 -11.68 8.23 5.81
C ARG A 325 -12.85 9.17 5.52
N LYS A 326 -13.53 9.68 6.56
CA LYS A 326 -14.63 10.63 6.40
C LYS A 326 -14.18 11.95 5.77
N VAL A 327 -12.93 12.37 6.01
CA VAL A 327 -12.36 13.56 5.36
C VAL A 327 -12.17 13.27 3.87
N TYR A 328 -11.59 12.13 3.52
CA TYR A 328 -11.34 11.73 2.13
C TYR A 328 -12.64 11.61 1.33
N GLU A 329 -13.66 10.98 1.90
CA GLU A 329 -14.98 10.83 1.27
C GLU A 329 -15.68 12.20 1.03
N ARG A 330 -15.59 13.13 1.98
CA ARG A 330 -16.15 14.49 1.84
C ARG A 330 -15.47 15.30 0.72
N VAL A 331 -14.20 15.05 0.48
CA VAL A 331 -13.44 15.72 -0.59
C VAL A 331 -13.71 15.07 -1.95
N GLY A 332 -14.36 13.91 -1.99
CA GLY A 332 -14.79 13.25 -3.21
C GLY A 332 -14.02 11.96 -3.53
N MET A 333 -13.12 11.51 -2.66
CA MET A 333 -12.56 10.16 -2.81
C MET A 333 -13.62 9.09 -2.58
N ARG A 334 -13.63 8.08 -3.42
CA ARG A 334 -14.55 6.95 -3.27
C ARG A 334 -13.79 5.67 -2.88
N PRO A 335 -14.35 4.83 -2.01
CA PRO A 335 -13.81 3.50 -1.77
C PRO A 335 -13.95 2.65 -3.04
N VAL A 336 -12.91 1.91 -3.39
CA VAL A 336 -12.87 1.11 -4.63
C VAL A 336 -12.56 -0.36 -4.39
N ARG A 337 -11.88 -0.70 -3.28
CA ARG A 337 -11.59 -2.09 -2.92
C ARG A 337 -11.24 -2.20 -1.44
N GLN A 338 -11.57 -3.33 -0.84
CA GLN A 338 -11.21 -3.65 0.55
C GLN A 338 -10.21 -4.80 0.60
N PHE A 339 -9.22 -4.65 1.49
CA PHE A 339 -8.17 -5.64 1.70
C PHE A 339 -8.10 -6.03 3.18
N ASN A 340 -7.70 -7.27 3.44
CA ASN A 340 -7.52 -7.80 4.78
C ASN A 340 -6.06 -8.19 4.97
N LEU A 341 -5.36 -7.51 5.87
CA LEU A 341 -4.08 -7.99 6.37
C LEU A 341 -4.37 -9.21 7.22
N MET A 342 -3.79 -10.34 6.86
CA MET A 342 -4.10 -11.60 7.50
C MET A 342 -2.87 -12.22 8.14
N ALA A 343 -3.09 -12.97 9.20
CA ALA A 343 -2.05 -13.75 9.86
C ALA A 343 -2.58 -15.11 10.29
N MET A 344 -1.69 -16.09 10.29
CA MET A 344 -1.95 -17.43 10.79
C MET A 344 -0.78 -17.88 11.67
N PRO A 345 -0.97 -18.21 12.95
CA PRO A 345 0.04 -18.91 13.75
C PRO A 345 0.39 -20.27 13.12
N LEU A 346 1.67 -20.64 13.18
CA LEU A 346 2.20 -21.87 12.58
C LEU A 346 2.35 -22.99 13.60
#